data_9042a390b544930e73d288458f1343f2
#
_entry.id   9042a390b544930e73d288458f1343f2
#
_cell.length_a   1.000
_cell.length_b   1.000
_cell.length_c   1.000
_cell.angle_alpha   90.00
_cell.angle_beta   90.00
_cell.angle_gamma   90.00
#
_symmetry.space_group_name_H-M   'P 1'
#
loop_
_entity.id
_entity.type
_entity.pdbx_description
1 polymer ?
#
loop_
_entity_poly.entity_id
_entity_poly.type
_entity_poly.pdbx_seq_one_letter_code
_entity_poly.pdbx_strand_id
1 'polypeptide(L)'
;VLYCILYIIAVILAGSLKYLLNILQSYIGHRTLVDMRTKLFEHILSLPLPFFRRTSSGLVISSLVSELAAISEFIGAAVSVPVVNILTFFALAGYMFYLEPWLALISVTIYPLEFLVIPILQKKFNATNRTRIDTTRTISGLIGESITGVQEVQGNAAIRLERRKFRSLARDLFRLNLRLNILRHGIKYTNNLFQSFGPFILFLVGGYLSIKGRFDLGALVAFLSAYEKVYDPWKELMDFYQVVQDSSVRYRQIMDYFDIEPEFAQIPEDREALALKGNVKVEDISYVVG
;
A
#
# COMPACT_ATOMS: atom_id res chain seq x y z
N VAL A 1 17.73 40.35 7.29
CA VAL A 1 17.90 40.05 5.88
C VAL A 1 18.72 38.78 5.67
N LEU A 2 19.92 38.64 6.30
CA LEU A 2 20.78 37.46 6.17
C LEU A 2 20.05 36.15 6.50
N TYR A 3 19.35 36.10 7.64
CA TYR A 3 18.59 34.90 8.05
C TYR A 3 17.44 34.55 7.10
N CYS A 4 16.80 35.54 6.48
CA CYS A 4 15.76 35.29 5.47
C CYS A 4 16.36 34.69 4.18
N ILE A 5 17.54 35.15 3.78
CA ILE A 5 18.24 34.61 2.60
C ILE A 5 18.67 33.15 2.89
N LEU A 6 19.28 32.90 4.05
CA LEU A 6 19.67 31.54 4.48
C LEU A 6 18.47 30.60 4.53
N TYR A 7 17.33 31.08 5.04
CA TYR A 7 16.11 30.30 5.09
C TYR A 7 15.62 29.90 3.69
N ILE A 8 15.57 30.85 2.74
CA ILE A 8 15.15 30.57 1.36
C ILE A 8 16.10 29.56 0.70
N ILE A 9 17.41 29.74 0.88
CA ILE A 9 18.42 28.81 0.34
C ILE A 9 18.20 27.40 0.93
N ALA A 10 17.99 27.29 2.24
CA ALA A 10 17.72 26.01 2.89
C ALA A 10 16.43 25.34 2.37
N VAL A 11 15.36 26.11 2.16
CA VAL A 11 14.09 25.59 1.61
C VAL A 11 14.28 25.10 0.16
N ILE A 12 14.98 25.84 -0.68
CA ILE A 12 15.27 25.45 -2.07
C ILE A 12 16.12 24.16 -2.07
N LEU A 13 17.16 24.10 -1.24
CA LEU A 13 18.04 22.93 -1.15
C LEU A 13 17.27 21.70 -0.67
N ALA A 14 16.48 21.83 0.40
CA ALA A 14 15.65 20.73 0.92
C ALA A 14 14.61 20.26 -0.11
N GLY A 15 13.96 21.19 -0.81
CA GLY A 15 13.00 20.88 -1.87
C GLY A 15 13.67 20.15 -3.04
N SER A 16 14.84 20.60 -3.47
CA SER A 16 15.60 19.98 -4.56
C SER A 16 16.07 18.56 -4.17
N LEU A 17 16.51 18.38 -2.94
CA LEU A 17 16.95 17.08 -2.44
C LEU A 17 15.77 16.11 -2.35
N LYS A 18 14.62 16.56 -1.86
CA LYS A 18 13.39 15.76 -1.82
C LYS A 18 12.91 15.38 -3.22
N TYR A 19 12.98 16.30 -4.18
CA TYR A 19 12.65 16.04 -5.57
C TYR A 19 13.56 14.95 -6.17
N LEU A 20 14.87 15.07 -5.96
CA LEU A 20 15.85 14.08 -6.44
C LEU A 20 15.58 12.68 -5.81
N LEU A 21 15.33 12.63 -4.51
CA LEU A 21 14.97 11.38 -3.82
C LEU A 21 13.72 10.75 -4.43
N ASN A 22 12.66 11.51 -4.70
CA ASN A 22 11.43 11.00 -5.30
C ASN A 22 11.67 10.44 -6.72
N ILE A 23 12.52 11.08 -7.51
CA ILE A 23 12.91 10.58 -8.84
C ILE A 23 13.67 9.25 -8.71
N LEU A 24 14.63 9.17 -7.80
CA LEU A 24 15.39 7.93 -7.57
C LEU A 24 14.50 6.79 -7.09
N GLN A 25 13.58 7.07 -6.18
CA GLN A 25 12.57 6.10 -5.74
C GLN A 25 11.74 5.57 -6.91
N SER A 26 11.21 6.49 -7.73
CA SER A 26 10.41 6.12 -8.91
C SER A 26 11.23 5.31 -9.91
N TYR A 27 12.47 5.69 -10.15
CA TYR A 27 13.37 4.97 -11.07
C TYR A 27 13.64 3.55 -10.57
N ILE A 28 14.00 3.38 -9.29
CA ILE A 28 14.25 2.06 -8.69
C ILE A 28 12.98 1.20 -8.74
N GLY A 29 11.83 1.77 -8.34
CA GLY A 29 10.55 1.07 -8.37
C GLY A 29 10.18 0.60 -9.77
N HIS A 30 10.20 1.49 -10.78
CA HIS A 30 9.84 1.13 -12.15
C HIS A 30 10.81 0.15 -12.79
N ARG A 31 12.10 0.27 -12.54
CA ARG A 31 13.10 -0.70 -13.03
C ARG A 31 12.84 -2.08 -12.44
N THR A 32 12.63 -2.16 -11.12
CA THR A 32 12.30 -3.42 -10.45
C THR A 32 10.98 -4.00 -10.99
N LEU A 33 9.99 -3.15 -11.30
CA LEU A 33 8.73 -3.59 -11.90
C LEU A 33 8.92 -4.29 -13.24
N VAL A 34 9.75 -3.72 -14.11
CA VAL A 34 10.05 -4.33 -15.43
C VAL A 34 10.71 -5.69 -15.22
N ASP A 35 11.75 -5.76 -14.39
CA ASP A 35 12.48 -7.01 -14.14
C ASP A 35 11.57 -8.09 -13.53
N MET A 36 10.74 -7.73 -12.55
CA MET A 36 9.81 -8.67 -11.93
C MET A 36 8.71 -9.13 -12.88
N ARG A 37 8.16 -8.23 -13.70
CA ARG A 37 7.14 -8.59 -14.71
C ARG A 37 7.68 -9.55 -15.74
N THR A 38 8.86 -9.28 -16.26
CA THR A 38 9.50 -10.16 -17.26
C THR A 38 9.72 -11.55 -16.68
N LYS A 39 10.35 -11.65 -15.49
CA LYS A 39 10.59 -12.94 -14.83
C LYS A 39 9.31 -13.70 -14.52
N LEU A 40 8.29 -13.02 -13.98
CA LEU A 40 7.03 -13.68 -13.66
C LEU A 40 6.28 -14.11 -14.92
N PHE A 41 6.30 -13.31 -15.98
CA PHE A 41 5.68 -13.66 -17.25
C PHE A 41 6.34 -14.88 -17.90
N GLU A 42 7.67 -14.91 -17.96
CA GLU A 42 8.44 -16.05 -18.44
C GLU A 42 8.14 -17.31 -17.63
N HIS A 43 8.13 -17.19 -16.30
CA HIS A 43 7.83 -18.31 -15.43
C HIS A 43 6.39 -18.82 -15.64
N ILE A 44 5.41 -17.94 -15.74
CA ILE A 44 4.02 -18.32 -16.00
C ILE A 44 3.89 -19.09 -17.32
N LEU A 45 4.58 -18.66 -18.37
CA LEU A 45 4.56 -19.36 -19.67
C LEU A 45 5.19 -20.75 -19.62
N SER A 46 6.05 -21.02 -18.65
CA SER A 46 6.68 -22.34 -18.44
C SER A 46 5.87 -23.27 -17.53
N LEU A 47 4.75 -22.81 -16.96
CA LEU A 47 3.92 -23.61 -16.05
C LEU A 47 3.13 -24.70 -16.76
N PRO A 48 2.81 -25.83 -16.09
CA PRO A 48 2.10 -26.95 -16.68
C PRO A 48 0.63 -26.62 -17.02
N LEU A 49 0.13 -27.23 -18.09
CA LEU A 49 -1.26 -27.02 -18.58
C LEU A 49 -2.36 -27.17 -17.51
N PRO A 50 -2.28 -28.09 -16.51
CA PRO A 50 -3.25 -28.17 -15.43
C PRO A 50 -3.39 -26.89 -14.62
N PHE A 51 -2.31 -26.09 -14.49
CA PHE A 51 -2.37 -24.79 -13.83
C PHE A 51 -3.37 -23.84 -14.49
N PHE A 52 -3.32 -23.73 -15.84
CA PHE A 52 -4.20 -22.83 -16.60
C PHE A 52 -5.67 -23.29 -16.62
N ARG A 53 -5.92 -24.58 -16.38
CA ARG A 53 -7.30 -25.09 -16.21
C ARG A 53 -7.90 -24.73 -14.85
N ARG A 54 -7.07 -24.56 -13.80
CA ARG A 54 -7.52 -24.28 -12.44
C ARG A 54 -7.45 -22.79 -12.09
N THR A 55 -6.62 -22.02 -12.76
CA THR A 55 -6.38 -20.60 -12.49
C THR A 55 -7.01 -19.74 -13.58
N SER A 56 -7.84 -18.77 -13.18
CA SER A 56 -8.43 -17.85 -14.15
C SER A 56 -7.38 -16.92 -14.75
N SER A 57 -7.45 -16.67 -16.05
CA SER A 57 -6.58 -15.70 -16.75
C SER A 57 -6.63 -14.30 -16.13
N GLY A 58 -7.79 -13.89 -15.62
CA GLY A 58 -7.97 -12.61 -14.94
C GLY A 58 -7.14 -12.47 -13.66
N LEU A 59 -6.96 -13.56 -12.90
CA LEU A 59 -6.10 -13.57 -11.72
C LEU A 59 -4.63 -13.38 -12.11
N VAL A 60 -4.16 -14.09 -13.11
CA VAL A 60 -2.80 -13.99 -13.65
C VAL A 60 -2.50 -12.57 -14.15
N ILE A 61 -3.42 -12.00 -14.93
CA ILE A 61 -3.32 -10.62 -15.43
C ILE A 61 -3.28 -9.63 -14.27
N SER A 62 -4.14 -9.79 -13.26
CA SER A 62 -4.13 -8.93 -12.06
C SER A 62 -2.80 -8.99 -11.32
N SER A 63 -2.21 -10.18 -11.18
CA SER A 63 -0.91 -10.36 -10.54
C SER A 63 0.21 -9.64 -11.30
N LEU A 64 0.26 -9.78 -12.63
CA LEU A 64 1.26 -9.14 -13.47
C LEU A 64 1.11 -7.61 -13.54
N VAL A 65 -0.12 -7.10 -13.55
CA VAL A 65 -0.39 -5.67 -13.77
C VAL A 65 -0.47 -4.90 -12.46
N SER A 66 -1.26 -5.38 -11.50
CA SER A 66 -1.62 -4.63 -10.28
C SER A 66 -0.77 -5.00 -9.06
N GLU A 67 -0.58 -6.32 -8.81
CA GLU A 67 0.11 -6.76 -7.59
C GLU A 67 1.60 -6.42 -7.65
N LEU A 68 2.25 -6.68 -8.78
CA LEU A 68 3.65 -6.32 -8.97
C LEU A 68 3.89 -4.81 -8.95
N ALA A 69 2.95 -4.00 -9.47
CA ALA A 69 3.07 -2.55 -9.41
C ALA A 69 3.11 -2.04 -7.96
N ALA A 70 2.23 -2.54 -7.10
CA ALA A 70 2.21 -2.17 -5.67
C ALA A 70 3.50 -2.60 -4.93
N ILE A 71 4.02 -3.79 -5.24
CA ILE A 71 5.31 -4.27 -4.67
C ILE A 71 6.46 -3.37 -5.13
N SER A 72 6.49 -2.96 -6.38
CA SER A 72 7.56 -2.13 -6.93
C SER A 72 7.57 -0.72 -6.35
N GLU A 73 6.40 -0.13 -6.12
CA GLU A 73 6.27 1.15 -5.40
C GLU A 73 6.83 1.03 -3.98
N PHE A 74 6.49 -0.05 -3.28
CA PHE A 74 7.05 -0.34 -1.97
C PHE A 74 8.57 -0.45 -2.01
N ILE A 75 9.15 -1.20 -2.95
CA ILE A 75 10.61 -1.38 -3.06
C ILE A 75 11.30 -0.03 -3.29
N GLY A 76 10.76 0.83 -4.15
CA GLY A 76 11.28 2.18 -4.38
C GLY A 76 11.31 3.03 -3.10
N ALA A 77 10.30 2.89 -2.24
CA ALA A 77 10.14 3.67 -1.02
C ALA A 77 10.77 3.03 0.24
N ALA A 78 11.12 1.72 0.18
CA ALA A 78 11.43 0.88 1.33
C ALA A 78 12.54 1.42 2.25
N VAL A 79 13.55 2.08 1.69
CA VAL A 79 14.67 2.65 2.46
C VAL A 79 14.47 4.13 2.72
N SER A 80 14.07 4.88 1.70
CA SER A 80 14.04 6.34 1.76
C SER A 80 12.95 6.89 2.68
N VAL A 81 11.74 6.31 2.64
CA VAL A 81 10.64 6.78 3.50
C VAL A 81 10.96 6.59 4.98
N PRO A 82 11.34 5.39 5.48
CA PRO A 82 11.65 5.25 6.90
C PRO A 82 12.88 6.07 7.33
N VAL A 83 13.95 6.10 6.53
CA VAL A 83 15.17 6.83 6.90
C VAL A 83 14.91 8.33 7.01
N VAL A 84 14.27 8.94 6.00
CA VAL A 84 13.98 10.38 6.02
C VAL A 84 13.06 10.75 7.17
N ASN A 85 11.99 9.96 7.39
CA ASN A 85 11.01 10.29 8.40
C ASN A 85 11.54 10.02 9.83
N ILE A 86 12.32 8.96 10.05
CA ILE A 86 12.98 8.71 11.34
C ILE A 86 13.95 9.85 11.67
N LEU A 87 14.82 10.23 10.73
CA LEU A 87 15.78 11.32 10.96
C LEU A 87 15.06 12.64 11.22
N THR A 88 14.03 12.96 10.44
CA THR A 88 13.24 14.19 10.61
C THR A 88 12.51 14.20 11.94
N PHE A 89 11.91 13.07 12.35
CA PHE A 89 11.23 12.94 13.63
C PHE A 89 12.19 13.18 14.79
N PHE A 90 13.35 12.50 14.82
CA PHE A 90 14.32 12.67 15.90
C PHE A 90 14.98 14.05 15.89
N ALA A 91 15.23 14.66 14.73
CA ALA A 91 15.75 16.01 14.64
C ALA A 91 14.77 17.05 15.23
N LEU A 92 13.48 16.96 14.86
CA LEU A 92 12.45 17.87 15.37
C LEU A 92 12.15 17.60 16.85
N ALA A 93 12.05 16.34 17.26
CA ALA A 93 11.88 15.98 18.66
C ALA A 93 13.06 16.48 19.50
N GLY A 94 14.30 16.27 19.06
CA GLY A 94 15.50 16.78 19.70
C GLY A 94 15.51 18.31 19.83
N TYR A 95 15.07 19.02 18.80
CA TYR A 95 14.90 20.47 18.84
C TYR A 95 13.84 20.90 19.89
N MET A 96 12.71 20.16 19.98
CA MET A 96 11.68 20.42 21.00
C MET A 96 12.24 20.18 22.42
N PHE A 97 13.00 19.11 22.63
CA PHE A 97 13.66 18.85 23.92
C PHE A 97 14.71 19.90 24.29
N TYR A 98 15.38 20.48 23.28
CA TYR A 98 16.33 21.58 23.50
C TYR A 98 15.61 22.88 23.92
N LEU A 99 14.44 23.18 23.37
CA LEU A 99 13.66 24.37 23.70
C LEU A 99 13.08 24.28 25.12
N GLU A 100 12.33 23.20 25.42
CA GLU A 100 11.68 22.98 26.71
C GLU A 100 11.40 21.48 26.95
N PRO A 101 12.20 20.79 27.78
CA PRO A 101 12.11 19.34 27.98
C PRO A 101 10.75 18.86 28.48
N TRP A 102 10.11 19.62 29.42
CA TRP A 102 8.82 19.22 29.97
C TRP A 102 7.66 19.30 28.97
N LEU A 103 7.62 20.37 28.20
CA LEU A 103 6.62 20.50 27.13
C LEU A 103 6.84 19.46 26.04
N ALA A 104 8.11 19.17 25.69
CA ALA A 104 8.46 18.14 24.72
C ALA A 104 8.01 16.74 25.19
N LEU A 105 8.25 16.40 26.48
CA LEU A 105 7.83 15.11 27.04
C LEU A 105 6.30 14.94 26.98
N ILE A 106 5.54 15.95 27.39
CA ILE A 106 4.08 15.93 27.33
C ILE A 106 3.61 15.76 25.89
N SER A 107 4.19 16.51 24.96
CA SER A 107 3.82 16.50 23.55
C SER A 107 4.11 15.14 22.89
N VAL A 108 5.27 14.56 23.16
CA VAL A 108 5.68 13.27 22.59
C VAL A 108 4.85 12.11 23.17
N THR A 109 4.33 12.23 24.40
CA THR A 109 3.50 11.18 25.01
C THR A 109 2.15 10.97 24.30
N ILE A 110 1.70 11.92 23.48
CA ILE A 110 0.46 11.80 22.70
C ILE A 110 0.61 10.74 21.59
N TYR A 111 1.77 10.61 20.95
CA TYR A 111 2.01 9.69 19.84
C TYR A 111 1.87 8.20 20.19
N PRO A 112 2.42 7.70 21.31
CA PRO A 112 2.16 6.34 21.77
C PRO A 112 0.68 6.03 21.99
N LEU A 113 -0.12 7.00 22.44
CA LEU A 113 -1.56 6.82 22.64
C LEU A 113 -2.29 6.66 21.31
N GLU A 114 -1.92 7.45 20.31
CA GLU A 114 -2.40 7.30 18.93
C GLU A 114 -2.06 5.91 18.37
N PHE A 115 -0.82 5.44 18.60
CA PHE A 115 -0.36 4.12 18.17
C PHE A 115 -1.19 2.96 18.76
N LEU A 116 -1.79 3.13 19.92
CA LEU A 116 -2.67 2.13 20.54
C LEU A 116 -4.08 2.14 19.92
N VAL A 117 -4.62 3.33 19.62
CA VAL A 117 -6.03 3.48 19.19
C VAL A 117 -6.21 3.21 17.69
N ILE A 118 -5.31 3.73 16.85
CA ILE A 118 -5.45 3.64 15.40
C ILE A 118 -5.40 2.21 14.87
N PRO A 119 -4.47 1.33 15.30
CA PRO A 119 -4.44 -0.05 14.83
C PRO A 119 -5.72 -0.84 15.11
N ILE A 120 -6.44 -0.53 16.19
CA ILE A 120 -7.71 -1.18 16.51
C ILE A 120 -8.76 -0.85 15.44
N LEU A 121 -8.88 0.42 15.07
CA LEU A 121 -9.78 0.87 14.00
C LEU A 121 -9.34 0.32 12.64
N GLN A 122 -8.04 0.33 12.38
CA GLN A 122 -7.45 -0.18 11.15
C GLN A 122 -7.68 -1.68 10.97
N LYS A 123 -7.59 -2.47 12.04
CA LYS A 123 -7.91 -3.91 12.00
C LYS A 123 -9.35 -4.16 11.58
N LYS A 124 -10.29 -3.37 12.09
CA LYS A 124 -11.71 -3.44 11.69
C LYS A 124 -11.90 -3.03 10.23
N PHE A 125 -11.22 -1.96 9.80
CA PHE A 125 -11.24 -1.51 8.42
C PHE A 125 -10.71 -2.59 7.47
N ASN A 126 -9.55 -3.18 7.76
CA ASN A 126 -8.93 -4.21 6.94
C ASN A 126 -9.80 -5.47 6.83
N ALA A 127 -10.42 -5.91 7.94
CA ALA A 127 -11.34 -7.04 7.93
C ALA A 127 -12.56 -6.78 7.04
N THR A 128 -13.18 -5.60 7.16
CA THR A 128 -14.31 -5.20 6.31
C THR A 128 -13.91 -5.05 4.84
N ASN A 129 -12.70 -4.55 4.58
CA ASN A 129 -12.18 -4.40 3.22
C ASN A 129 -11.96 -5.74 2.52
N ARG A 130 -11.48 -6.77 3.23
CA ARG A 130 -11.38 -8.14 2.70
C ARG A 130 -12.75 -8.65 2.25
N THR A 131 -13.76 -8.55 3.10
CA THR A 131 -15.13 -8.96 2.75
C THR A 131 -15.67 -8.19 1.54
N ARG A 132 -15.35 -6.89 1.43
CA ARG A 132 -15.71 -6.08 0.25
C ARG A 132 -15.05 -6.61 -1.03
N ILE A 133 -13.76 -6.95 -0.97
CA ILE A 133 -13.02 -7.50 -2.10
C ILE A 133 -13.65 -8.82 -2.55
N ASP A 134 -13.96 -9.72 -1.64
CA ASP A 134 -14.57 -11.02 -1.94
C ASP A 134 -15.97 -10.85 -2.55
N THR A 135 -16.78 -9.93 -2.00
CA THR A 135 -18.10 -9.59 -2.57
C THR A 135 -17.97 -9.01 -3.98
N THR A 136 -16.96 -8.17 -4.22
CA THR A 136 -16.68 -7.61 -5.56
C THR A 136 -16.29 -8.71 -6.55
N ARG A 137 -15.46 -9.67 -6.14
CA ARG A 137 -15.11 -10.84 -6.96
C ARG A 137 -16.35 -11.67 -7.32
N THR A 138 -17.23 -11.91 -6.36
CA THR A 138 -18.47 -12.62 -6.59
C THR A 138 -19.39 -11.90 -7.58
N ILE A 139 -19.50 -10.57 -7.47
CA ILE A 139 -20.24 -9.76 -8.44
C ILE A 139 -19.63 -9.86 -9.85
N SER A 140 -18.30 -9.74 -9.94
CA SER A 140 -17.59 -9.85 -11.21
C SER A 140 -17.78 -11.22 -11.86
N GLY A 141 -17.73 -12.30 -11.06
CA GLY A 141 -18.03 -13.65 -11.49
C GLY A 141 -19.46 -13.77 -12.04
N LEU A 142 -20.46 -13.32 -11.28
CA LEU A 142 -21.86 -13.33 -11.69
C LEU A 142 -22.08 -12.55 -13.01
N ILE A 143 -21.45 -11.39 -13.17
CA ILE A 143 -21.52 -10.61 -14.41
C ILE A 143 -20.92 -11.41 -15.57
N GLY A 144 -19.73 -12.00 -15.36
CA GLY A 144 -19.05 -12.82 -16.37
C GLY A 144 -19.90 -14.00 -16.82
N GLU A 145 -20.45 -14.77 -15.87
CA GLU A 145 -21.35 -15.89 -16.14
C GLU A 145 -22.61 -15.44 -16.89
N SER A 146 -23.27 -14.38 -16.43
CA SER A 146 -24.50 -13.87 -17.05
C SER A 146 -24.27 -13.35 -18.47
N ILE A 147 -23.10 -12.74 -18.76
CA ILE A 147 -22.75 -12.27 -20.10
C ILE A 147 -22.40 -13.45 -21.02
N THR A 148 -21.60 -14.40 -20.53
CA THR A 148 -21.22 -15.58 -21.32
C THR A 148 -22.43 -16.46 -21.64
N GLY A 149 -23.33 -16.64 -20.64
CA GLY A 149 -24.57 -17.42 -20.79
C GLY A 149 -25.78 -16.59 -21.18
N VAL A 150 -25.64 -15.42 -21.84
CA VAL A 150 -26.74 -14.50 -22.12
C VAL A 150 -27.85 -15.14 -22.95
N GLN A 151 -27.51 -16.02 -23.88
CA GLN A 151 -28.49 -16.74 -24.73
C GLN A 151 -29.37 -17.67 -23.85
N GLU A 152 -28.78 -18.35 -22.87
CA GLU A 152 -29.51 -19.21 -21.95
C GLU A 152 -30.41 -18.40 -21.02
N VAL A 153 -29.87 -17.27 -20.48
CA VAL A 153 -30.64 -16.35 -19.63
C VAL A 153 -31.85 -15.79 -20.37
N GLN A 154 -31.71 -15.44 -21.62
CA GLN A 154 -32.81 -14.95 -22.47
C GLN A 154 -33.78 -16.08 -22.90
N GLY A 155 -33.27 -17.22 -23.34
CA GLY A 155 -34.07 -18.36 -23.74
C GLY A 155 -34.95 -18.93 -22.66
N ASN A 156 -34.46 -18.93 -21.41
CA ASN A 156 -35.21 -19.40 -20.24
C ASN A 156 -35.97 -18.28 -19.49
N ALA A 157 -36.06 -17.07 -20.04
CA ALA A 157 -36.69 -15.90 -19.41
C ALA A 157 -36.18 -15.62 -17.98
N ALA A 158 -34.90 -15.98 -17.66
CA ALA A 158 -34.29 -15.94 -16.34
C ALA A 158 -33.78 -14.53 -15.92
N ILE A 159 -34.00 -13.50 -16.73
CA ILE A 159 -33.54 -12.12 -16.48
C ILE A 159 -33.96 -11.61 -15.08
N ARG A 160 -35.19 -11.96 -14.64
CA ARG A 160 -35.68 -11.54 -13.31
C ARG A 160 -34.92 -12.22 -12.17
N LEU A 161 -34.47 -13.46 -12.36
CA LEU A 161 -33.68 -14.22 -11.40
C LEU A 161 -32.27 -13.63 -11.25
N GLU A 162 -31.60 -13.44 -12.39
CA GLU A 162 -30.25 -12.85 -12.42
C GLU A 162 -30.24 -11.43 -11.85
N ARG A 163 -31.23 -10.60 -12.18
CA ARG A 163 -31.42 -9.29 -11.59
C ARG A 163 -31.58 -9.32 -10.06
N ARG A 164 -32.29 -10.32 -9.51
CA ARG A 164 -32.45 -10.48 -8.04
C ARG A 164 -31.13 -10.83 -7.38
N LYS A 165 -30.37 -11.78 -7.95
CA LYS A 165 -29.03 -12.17 -7.45
C LYS A 165 -28.10 -10.97 -7.44
N PHE A 166 -27.97 -10.27 -8.59
CA PHE A 166 -27.15 -9.08 -8.72
C PHE A 166 -27.54 -7.98 -7.73
N ARG A 167 -28.85 -7.70 -7.60
CA ARG A 167 -29.36 -6.67 -6.69
C ARG A 167 -29.08 -7.00 -5.21
N SER A 168 -29.07 -8.27 -4.83
CA SER A 168 -28.68 -8.70 -3.49
C SER A 168 -27.23 -8.39 -3.21
N LEU A 169 -26.32 -8.86 -4.07
CA LEU A 169 -24.88 -8.64 -3.94
C LEU A 169 -24.50 -7.16 -4.00
N ALA A 170 -25.16 -6.39 -4.88
CA ALA A 170 -24.95 -4.95 -4.99
C ALA A 170 -25.37 -4.21 -3.71
N ARG A 171 -26.44 -4.65 -3.04
CA ARG A 171 -26.84 -4.09 -1.73
C ARG A 171 -25.84 -4.44 -0.63
N ASP A 172 -25.30 -5.65 -0.64
CA ASP A 172 -24.29 -6.05 0.34
C ASP A 172 -22.99 -5.27 0.12
N LEU A 173 -22.58 -5.08 -1.13
CA LEU A 173 -21.44 -4.24 -1.48
C LEU A 173 -21.66 -2.76 -1.06
N PHE A 174 -22.86 -2.22 -1.23
CA PHE A 174 -23.20 -0.88 -0.75
C PHE A 174 -23.04 -0.77 0.77
N ARG A 175 -23.56 -1.74 1.55
CA ARG A 175 -23.44 -1.74 3.01
C ARG A 175 -21.96 -1.82 3.45
N LEU A 176 -21.16 -2.65 2.78
CA LEU A 176 -19.73 -2.77 3.06
C LEU A 176 -18.98 -1.49 2.74
N ASN A 177 -19.25 -0.85 1.60
CA ASN A 177 -18.65 0.43 1.23
C ASN A 177 -19.03 1.54 2.21
N LEU A 178 -20.30 1.61 2.63
CA LEU A 178 -20.75 2.55 3.66
C LEU A 178 -20.01 2.36 4.97
N ARG A 179 -19.91 1.10 5.43
CA ARG A 179 -19.17 0.74 6.65
C ARG A 179 -17.69 1.08 6.57
N LEU A 180 -17.06 0.84 5.42
CA LEU A 180 -15.66 1.23 5.16
C LEU A 180 -15.48 2.75 5.21
N ASN A 181 -16.41 3.51 4.62
CA ASN A 181 -16.34 4.97 4.67
C ASN A 181 -16.51 5.50 6.10
N ILE A 182 -17.43 4.93 6.89
CA ILE A 182 -17.59 5.27 8.30
C ILE A 182 -16.29 4.99 9.08
N LEU A 183 -15.67 3.82 8.89
CA LEU A 183 -14.41 3.47 9.54
C LEU A 183 -13.27 4.39 9.09
N ARG A 184 -13.16 4.67 7.78
CA ARG A 184 -12.15 5.58 7.22
C ARG A 184 -12.27 6.99 7.80
N HIS A 185 -13.49 7.54 7.82
CA HIS A 185 -13.74 8.86 8.40
C HIS A 185 -13.55 8.85 9.91
N GLY A 186 -13.87 7.74 10.59
CA GLY A 186 -13.59 7.55 12.00
C GLY A 186 -12.09 7.59 12.31
N ILE A 187 -11.27 6.89 11.54
CA ILE A 187 -9.81 6.94 11.64
C ILE A 187 -9.31 8.38 11.41
N LYS A 188 -9.77 9.03 10.33
CA LYS A 188 -9.39 10.41 10.03
C LYS A 188 -9.79 11.39 11.14
N TYR A 189 -10.99 11.24 11.70
CA TYR A 189 -11.45 12.07 12.82
C TYR A 189 -10.57 11.86 14.05
N THR A 190 -10.25 10.60 14.38
CA THR A 190 -9.38 10.26 15.51
C THR A 190 -7.98 10.86 15.33
N ASN A 191 -7.38 10.74 14.15
CA ASN A 191 -6.09 11.35 13.84
C ASN A 191 -6.13 12.87 14.02
N ASN A 192 -7.13 13.53 13.45
CA ASN A 192 -7.29 14.99 13.58
C ASN A 192 -7.49 15.42 15.04
N LEU A 193 -8.20 14.60 15.82
CA LEU A 193 -8.38 14.86 17.25
C LEU A 193 -7.05 14.82 17.99
N PHE A 194 -6.26 13.76 17.82
CA PHE A 194 -4.92 13.64 18.43
C PHE A 194 -3.99 14.77 17.99
N GLN A 195 -4.01 15.10 16.69
CA GLN A 195 -3.22 16.23 16.16
C GLN A 195 -3.60 17.56 16.82
N SER A 196 -4.87 17.77 17.13
CA SER A 196 -5.36 19.00 17.76
C SER A 196 -5.12 19.07 19.27
N PHE A 197 -4.98 17.92 19.93
CA PHE A 197 -4.70 17.88 21.37
C PHE A 197 -3.34 18.47 21.73
N GLY A 198 -2.32 18.28 20.91
CA GLY A 198 -0.99 18.82 21.15
C GLY A 198 -0.97 20.35 21.23
N PRO A 199 -1.39 21.08 20.20
CA PRO A 199 -1.52 22.54 20.27
C PRO A 199 -2.38 23.01 21.45
N PHE A 200 -3.49 22.33 21.73
CA PHE A 200 -4.35 22.67 22.88
C PHE A 200 -3.58 22.59 24.20
N ILE A 201 -2.87 21.50 24.47
CA ILE A 201 -2.07 21.33 25.69
C ILE A 201 -0.93 22.36 25.74
N LEU A 202 -0.28 22.61 24.60
CA LEU A 202 0.78 23.59 24.48
C LEU A 202 0.31 25.02 24.79
N PHE A 203 -0.84 25.42 24.28
CA PHE A 203 -1.42 26.72 24.62
C PHE A 203 -1.85 26.81 26.08
N LEU A 204 -2.38 25.74 26.64
CA LEU A 204 -2.83 25.72 28.04
C LEU A 204 -1.63 25.74 29.00
N VAL A 205 -0.65 24.87 28.83
CA VAL A 205 0.49 24.75 29.73
C VAL A 205 1.57 25.82 29.42
N GLY A 206 1.95 25.96 28.16
CA GLY A 206 2.95 26.91 27.69
C GLY A 206 2.48 28.35 27.86
N GLY A 207 1.21 28.64 27.59
CA GLY A 207 0.60 29.95 27.85
C GLY A 207 0.59 30.29 29.35
N TYR A 208 0.22 29.32 30.20
CA TYR A 208 0.29 29.51 31.66
C TYR A 208 1.72 29.76 32.15
N LEU A 209 2.73 29.05 31.65
CA LEU A 209 4.14 29.27 31.97
C LEU A 209 4.62 30.62 31.44
N SER A 210 4.16 31.06 30.29
CA SER A 210 4.52 32.37 29.72
C SER A 210 3.94 33.52 30.55
N ILE A 211 2.69 33.41 31.03
CA ILE A 211 2.05 34.41 31.91
C ILE A 211 2.85 34.51 33.26
N LYS A 212 3.40 33.39 33.74
CA LYS A 212 4.26 33.38 34.95
C LYS A 212 5.71 33.87 34.69
N GLY A 213 6.02 34.30 33.47
CA GLY A 213 7.35 34.77 33.10
C GLY A 213 8.44 33.68 33.04
N ARG A 214 8.04 32.39 33.03
CA ARG A 214 8.96 31.26 32.99
C ARG A 214 9.25 30.76 31.60
N PHE A 215 8.47 31.22 30.59
CA PHE A 215 8.59 30.79 29.20
C PHE A 215 8.37 31.97 28.27
N ASP A 216 9.28 32.14 27.30
CA ASP A 216 9.18 33.22 26.32
C ASP A 216 8.08 32.93 25.27
N LEU A 217 7.33 33.97 24.88
CA LEU A 217 6.27 33.84 23.89
C LEU A 217 6.81 33.42 22.50
N GLY A 218 8.00 33.88 22.15
CA GLY A 218 8.68 33.47 20.92
C GLY A 218 9.03 32.00 20.93
N ALA A 219 9.52 31.49 22.06
CA ALA A 219 9.79 30.06 22.26
C ALA A 219 8.52 29.20 22.16
N LEU A 220 7.36 29.70 22.67
CA LEU A 220 6.07 29.00 22.54
C LEU A 220 5.64 28.84 21.07
N VAL A 221 5.78 29.91 20.28
CA VAL A 221 5.47 29.87 18.84
C VAL A 221 6.41 28.92 18.08
N ALA A 222 7.71 28.97 18.40
CA ALA A 222 8.69 28.07 17.81
C ALA A 222 8.41 26.61 18.16
N PHE A 223 8.04 26.34 19.41
CA PHE A 223 7.68 25.00 19.88
C PHE A 223 6.41 24.48 19.19
N LEU A 224 5.38 25.31 19.06
CA LEU A 224 4.15 24.94 18.35
C LEU A 224 4.42 24.59 16.89
N SER A 225 5.22 25.40 16.20
CA SER A 225 5.62 25.13 14.82
C SER A 225 6.43 23.84 14.68
N ALA A 226 7.28 23.51 15.65
CA ALA A 226 8.02 22.25 15.66
C ALA A 226 7.08 21.06 15.90
N TYR A 227 6.12 21.19 16.84
CA TYR A 227 5.12 20.17 17.13
C TYR A 227 4.28 19.81 15.89
N GLU A 228 3.76 20.81 15.16
CA GLU A 228 3.00 20.57 13.94
C GLU A 228 3.80 19.82 12.88
N LYS A 229 5.09 20.13 12.76
CA LYS A 229 5.99 19.48 11.79
C LYS A 229 6.45 18.09 12.21
N VAL A 230 6.49 17.77 13.51
CA VAL A 230 6.86 16.42 14.02
C VAL A 230 5.75 15.40 13.71
N TYR A 231 4.50 15.83 13.60
CA TYR A 231 3.40 14.94 13.32
C TYR A 231 3.49 14.28 11.94
N ASP A 232 3.90 15.03 10.91
CA ASP A 232 3.99 14.52 9.54
C ASP A 232 4.93 13.31 9.40
N PRO A 233 6.20 13.36 9.85
CA PRO A 233 7.08 12.19 9.85
C PRO A 233 6.53 10.99 10.62
N TRP A 234 5.88 11.22 11.76
CA TRP A 234 5.24 10.17 12.53
C TRP A 234 4.14 9.48 11.74
N LYS A 235 3.24 10.26 11.13
CA LYS A 235 2.16 9.76 10.31
C LYS A 235 2.68 8.97 9.09
N GLU A 236 3.69 9.49 8.40
CA GLU A 236 4.32 8.83 7.25
C GLU A 236 4.93 7.47 7.64
N LEU A 237 5.52 7.35 8.85
CA LEU A 237 6.03 6.07 9.37
C LEU A 237 4.89 5.08 9.65
N MET A 238 3.75 5.55 10.17
CA MET A 238 2.56 4.73 10.41
C MET A 238 1.93 4.26 9.10
N ASP A 239 1.81 5.14 8.13
CA ASP A 239 1.30 4.80 6.79
C ASP A 239 2.25 3.82 6.09
N PHE A 240 3.56 4.02 6.20
CA PHE A 240 4.57 3.12 5.68
C PHE A 240 4.48 1.72 6.29
N TYR A 241 4.23 1.60 7.60
CA TYR A 241 4.01 0.30 8.24
C TYR A 241 2.84 -0.47 7.61
N GLN A 242 1.75 0.22 7.26
CA GLN A 242 0.62 -0.39 6.55
C GLN A 242 1.01 -0.85 5.15
N VAL A 243 1.79 -0.04 4.43
CA VAL A 243 2.31 -0.40 3.10
C VAL A 243 3.19 -1.64 3.16
N VAL A 244 4.04 -1.78 4.19
CA VAL A 244 4.86 -2.99 4.44
C VAL A 244 3.98 -4.23 4.59
N GLN A 245 2.91 -4.14 5.41
CA GLN A 245 2.00 -5.27 5.64
C GLN A 245 1.25 -5.68 4.36
N ASP A 246 0.75 -4.71 3.61
CA ASP A 246 0.03 -4.96 2.36
C ASP A 246 0.96 -5.55 1.29
N SER A 247 2.15 -4.98 1.12
CA SER A 247 3.17 -5.46 0.18
C SER A 247 3.68 -6.86 0.53
N SER A 248 3.79 -7.20 1.82
CA SER A 248 4.17 -8.54 2.27
C SER A 248 3.14 -9.61 1.85
N VAL A 249 1.85 -9.29 1.94
CA VAL A 249 0.78 -10.21 1.49
C VAL A 249 0.84 -10.41 -0.03
N ARG A 250 0.98 -9.30 -0.79
CA ARG A 250 1.10 -9.34 -2.26
C ARG A 250 2.34 -10.09 -2.71
N TYR A 251 3.46 -9.88 -2.04
CA TYR A 251 4.71 -10.58 -2.33
C TYR A 251 4.56 -12.10 -2.18
N ARG A 252 3.90 -12.57 -1.11
CA ARG A 252 3.62 -14.00 -0.94
C ARG A 252 2.78 -14.55 -2.08
N GLN A 253 1.72 -13.84 -2.48
CA GLN A 253 0.88 -14.25 -3.61
C GLN A 253 1.65 -14.37 -4.92
N ILE A 254 2.67 -13.53 -5.12
CA ILE A 254 3.54 -13.61 -6.30
C ILE A 254 4.52 -14.79 -6.17
N MET A 255 5.07 -15.02 -4.96
CA MET A 255 5.97 -16.16 -4.73
C MET A 255 5.27 -17.50 -4.90
N ASP A 256 3.95 -17.60 -4.59
CA ASP A 256 3.16 -18.81 -4.83
C ASP A 256 3.19 -19.25 -6.31
N TYR A 257 3.39 -18.34 -7.27
CA TYR A 257 3.60 -18.70 -8.68
C TYR A 257 4.97 -19.33 -8.91
N PHE A 258 6.01 -18.79 -8.28
CA PHE A 258 7.39 -19.29 -8.42
C PHE A 258 7.63 -20.63 -7.69
N ASP A 259 6.78 -20.97 -6.72
CA ASP A 259 6.81 -22.25 -6.01
C ASP A 259 6.28 -23.41 -6.87
N ILE A 260 5.60 -23.11 -7.99
CA ILE A 260 5.13 -24.14 -8.93
C ILE A 260 6.26 -24.49 -9.88
N GLU A 261 6.61 -25.78 -9.94
CA GLU A 261 7.66 -26.27 -10.82
C GLU A 261 7.28 -26.06 -12.31
N PRO A 262 8.16 -25.48 -13.12
CA PRO A 262 7.92 -25.32 -14.54
C PRO A 262 7.92 -26.67 -15.28
N GLU A 263 7.02 -26.84 -16.24
CA GLU A 263 6.94 -28.02 -17.08
C GLU A 263 8.13 -28.09 -18.08
N PHE A 264 8.60 -26.93 -18.50
CA PHE A 264 9.72 -26.79 -19.42
C PHE A 264 10.90 -26.10 -18.73
N ALA A 265 12.09 -26.68 -18.87
CA ALA A 265 13.31 -25.99 -18.46
C ALA A 265 13.43 -24.67 -19.26
N GLN A 266 13.81 -23.59 -18.60
CA GLN A 266 14.07 -22.33 -19.28
C GLN A 266 15.12 -22.54 -20.36
N ILE A 267 14.75 -22.26 -21.60
CA ILE A 267 15.67 -22.40 -22.74
C ILE A 267 16.60 -21.19 -22.70
N PRO A 268 17.93 -21.37 -22.59
CA PRO A 268 18.86 -20.24 -22.66
C PRO A 268 18.71 -19.46 -23.96
N GLU A 269 18.78 -18.12 -23.88
CA GLU A 269 18.63 -17.21 -25.03
C GLU A 269 19.66 -17.47 -26.15
N ASP A 270 20.82 -18.04 -25.79
CA ASP A 270 21.95 -18.36 -26.67
C ASP A 270 21.90 -19.77 -27.25
N ARG A 271 20.80 -20.51 -27.05
CA ARG A 271 20.68 -21.86 -27.59
C ARG A 271 20.62 -21.83 -29.11
N GLU A 272 21.63 -22.43 -29.75
CA GLU A 272 21.62 -22.66 -31.21
C GLU A 272 20.38 -23.43 -31.64
N ALA A 273 19.75 -23.01 -32.72
CA ALA A 273 18.61 -23.70 -33.28
C ALA A 273 19.04 -25.13 -33.70
N LEU A 274 18.41 -26.15 -33.09
CA LEU A 274 18.63 -27.53 -33.46
C LEU A 274 18.20 -27.75 -34.92
N ALA A 275 19.12 -28.08 -35.79
CA ALA A 275 18.82 -28.52 -37.16
C ALA A 275 18.13 -29.89 -37.13
N LEU A 276 16.79 -29.89 -37.04
CA LEU A 276 16.00 -31.12 -37.04
C LEU A 276 15.93 -31.69 -38.46
N LYS A 277 16.34 -32.98 -38.61
CA LYS A 277 16.26 -33.70 -39.89
C LYS A 277 14.84 -34.20 -40.24
N GLY A 278 13.83 -33.84 -39.46
CA GLY A 278 12.40 -34.11 -39.74
C GLY A 278 11.93 -35.56 -39.48
N ASN A 279 12.79 -36.45 -38.97
CA ASN A 279 12.37 -37.82 -38.63
C ASN A 279 11.86 -37.84 -37.19
N VAL A 280 10.57 -38.15 -36.96
CA VAL A 280 9.94 -38.35 -35.68
C VAL A 280 9.65 -39.85 -35.53
N LYS A 281 10.28 -40.51 -34.53
CA LYS A 281 9.98 -41.89 -34.15
C LYS A 281 9.29 -41.84 -32.80
N VAL A 282 8.11 -42.42 -32.72
CA VAL A 282 7.24 -42.45 -31.53
C VAL A 282 7.12 -43.91 -31.11
N GLU A 283 7.64 -44.31 -29.98
CA GLU A 283 7.59 -45.68 -29.44
C GLU A 283 7.04 -45.60 -27.99
N ASP A 284 6.08 -46.45 -27.66
CA ASP A 284 5.52 -46.66 -26.31
C ASP A 284 5.05 -45.37 -25.55
N ILE A 285 4.23 -44.55 -26.19
CA ILE A 285 3.62 -43.39 -25.49
C ILE A 285 2.34 -43.82 -24.81
N SER A 286 2.27 -43.68 -23.49
CA SER A 286 1.05 -43.73 -22.72
C SER A 286 0.76 -42.32 -22.14
N TYR A 287 -0.45 -41.85 -22.37
CA TYR A 287 -0.94 -40.57 -21.80
C TYR A 287 -2.01 -40.85 -20.76
N VAL A 288 -1.76 -40.46 -19.51
CA VAL A 288 -2.72 -40.56 -18.41
C VAL A 288 -3.39 -39.20 -18.24
N VAL A 289 -4.70 -39.13 -18.47
CA VAL A 289 -5.52 -37.95 -18.18
C VAL A 289 -5.88 -38.04 -16.70
N GLY A 290 -5.31 -37.17 -15.87
CA GLY A 290 -5.64 -37.01 -14.46
C GLY A 290 -6.79 -36.01 -14.25
#